data_d10ac2f74f128bbaad13f433d9adc116
#
_entry.id   d10ac2f74f128bbaad13f433d9adc116
#
_cell.length_a   1.000
_cell.length_b   1.000
_cell.length_c   1.000
_cell.angle_alpha   90.00
_cell.angle_beta   90.00
_cell.angle_gamma   90.00
#
_symmetry.space_group_name_H-M   'P 1'
#
loop_
_entity.id
_entity.type
_entity.pdbx_description
1 polymer ?
#
loop_
_entity_poly.entity_id
_entity_poly.type
_entity_poly.pdbx_seq_one_letter_code
_entity_poly.pdbx_strand_id
1 'polypeptide(L)'
;MLSTQNEKKTLLTKYSIVIPAHNEEDFIAITLNSLVKQTVLPHEVIVVNDHSTDKTQQIVEEFTAKYPFIKLRNILSKGEHQPGSKVIQAFLKGYEIIDPNYDIIVKLDADLDIPFNYFETILTHFNQDEDIAMVGGFAYIDKDGKWILENLTDKDHIRGAFKAYRKNCYEKIGGLRAHMGWDTVDELLCKYYGWKVVTDESLHIKHLKPTGASYNKSALYKQGAAYYALGYGFWITLIAGTKLALRKKKPTYILYYLKGFFEAKTNGTKKMVNRDQEKFIRNYRWSKMKQKIKG
;
A
#
# COMPACT_ATOMS: atom_id res chain seq x y z
N MET A 1 15.81 -2.94 -47.23
CA MET A 1 16.62 -3.17 -46.04
C MET A 1 16.01 -2.43 -44.90
N LEU A 2 15.17 -3.08 -44.10
CA LEU A 2 14.61 -2.54 -42.88
C LEU A 2 15.57 -2.93 -41.74
N SER A 3 16.34 -1.96 -41.23
CA SER A 3 17.15 -2.13 -40.05
C SER A 3 16.23 -2.19 -38.83
N THR A 4 15.91 -3.38 -38.37
CA THR A 4 15.38 -3.60 -37.04
C THR A 4 16.45 -3.20 -36.03
N GLN A 5 16.41 -1.97 -35.55
CA GLN A 5 17.12 -1.60 -34.32
C GLN A 5 16.52 -2.43 -33.18
N ASN A 6 17.21 -3.50 -32.80
CA ASN A 6 16.97 -4.17 -31.53
C ASN A 6 17.41 -3.18 -30.44
N GLU A 7 16.51 -2.31 -29.98
CA GLU A 7 16.73 -1.55 -28.77
C GLU A 7 16.95 -2.57 -27.64
N LYS A 8 18.18 -2.65 -27.13
CA LYS A 8 18.50 -3.45 -25.97
C LYS A 8 17.61 -2.97 -24.81
N LYS A 9 16.59 -3.75 -24.48
CA LYS A 9 15.73 -3.47 -23.34
C LYS A 9 16.62 -3.33 -22.09
N THR A 10 16.70 -2.14 -21.53
CA THR A 10 17.45 -1.89 -20.30
C THR A 10 16.71 -2.56 -19.15
N LEU A 11 17.38 -3.50 -18.47
CA LEU A 11 16.80 -4.17 -17.32
C LEU A 11 16.66 -3.19 -16.15
N LEU A 12 15.49 -3.19 -15.51
CA LEU A 12 15.25 -2.46 -14.28
C LEU A 12 15.97 -3.17 -13.14
N THR A 13 16.85 -2.48 -12.45
CA THR A 13 17.65 -3.06 -11.37
C THR A 13 17.66 -2.22 -10.12
N LYS A 14 17.32 -0.93 -10.22
CA LYS A 14 17.38 0.01 -9.10
C LYS A 14 16.00 0.16 -8.47
N TYR A 15 15.88 -0.28 -7.24
CA TYR A 15 14.69 -0.01 -6.46
C TYR A 15 15.05 0.72 -5.16
N SER A 16 14.23 1.68 -4.79
CA SER A 16 14.36 2.44 -3.56
C SER A 16 13.16 2.19 -2.64
N ILE A 17 13.41 2.14 -1.34
CA ILE A 17 12.40 1.80 -0.33
C ILE A 17 12.20 2.98 0.61
N VAL A 18 10.95 3.26 0.96
CA VAL A 18 10.61 4.16 2.07
C VAL A 18 9.84 3.37 3.13
N ILE A 19 10.32 3.44 4.37
CA ILE A 19 9.77 2.75 5.54
C ILE A 19 9.30 3.81 6.55
N PRO A 20 8.00 4.12 6.62
CA PRO A 20 7.46 4.86 7.75
C PRO A 20 7.56 4.04 9.04
N ALA A 21 8.06 4.63 10.12
CA ALA A 21 8.20 3.97 11.42
C ALA A 21 7.73 4.89 12.56
N HIS A 22 6.97 4.33 13.52
CA HIS A 22 6.55 5.00 14.75
C HIS A 22 6.37 3.97 15.86
N ASN A 23 7.30 3.94 16.82
CA ASN A 23 7.31 2.99 17.92
C ASN A 23 7.30 1.53 17.43
N GLU A 24 8.35 1.14 16.72
CA GLU A 24 8.54 -0.17 16.11
C GLU A 24 9.83 -0.86 16.61
N GLU A 25 10.27 -0.58 17.85
CA GLU A 25 11.51 -1.13 18.45
C GLU A 25 11.54 -2.66 18.42
N ASP A 26 10.39 -3.33 18.53
CA ASP A 26 10.29 -4.79 18.54
C ASP A 26 10.50 -5.42 17.16
N PHE A 27 10.25 -4.67 16.06
CA PHE A 27 10.16 -5.25 14.73
C PHE A 27 11.12 -4.66 13.70
N ILE A 28 11.48 -3.37 13.81
CA ILE A 28 12.25 -2.66 12.79
C ILE A 28 13.60 -3.34 12.50
N ALA A 29 14.26 -3.91 13.51
CA ALA A 29 15.50 -4.65 13.32
C ALA A 29 15.32 -5.90 12.44
N ILE A 30 14.19 -6.61 12.58
CA ILE A 30 13.87 -7.79 11.77
C ILE A 30 13.67 -7.35 10.32
N THR A 31 12.89 -6.29 10.09
CA THR A 31 12.64 -5.74 8.75
C THR A 31 13.94 -5.31 8.07
N LEU A 32 14.79 -4.53 8.74
CA LEU A 32 16.06 -4.07 8.18
C LEU A 32 17.03 -5.24 7.93
N ASN A 33 17.08 -6.23 8.83
CA ASN A 33 17.87 -7.45 8.62
C ASN A 33 17.40 -8.26 7.40
N SER A 34 16.11 -8.31 7.12
CA SER A 34 15.61 -8.97 5.92
C SER A 34 15.97 -8.22 4.63
N LEU A 35 16.12 -6.89 4.68
CA LEU A 35 16.52 -6.06 3.53
C LEU A 35 18.01 -6.19 3.22
N VAL A 36 18.88 -6.22 4.23
CA VAL A 36 20.34 -6.35 4.01
C VAL A 36 20.75 -7.76 3.55
N LYS A 37 19.83 -8.73 3.62
CA LYS A 37 20.02 -10.12 3.18
C LYS A 37 19.39 -10.41 1.81
N GLN A 38 18.81 -9.42 1.13
CA GLN A 38 18.21 -9.62 -0.19
C GLN A 38 19.26 -10.05 -1.24
N THR A 39 18.87 -10.95 -2.15
CA THR A 39 19.72 -11.38 -3.29
C THR A 39 20.07 -10.22 -4.21
N VAL A 40 19.15 -9.26 -4.35
CA VAL A 40 19.40 -7.97 -5.01
C VAL A 40 19.21 -6.89 -3.96
N LEU A 41 20.25 -6.16 -3.62
CA LEU A 41 20.19 -5.10 -2.62
C LEU A 41 19.46 -3.86 -3.15
N PRO A 42 18.73 -3.12 -2.29
CA PRO A 42 18.12 -1.85 -2.67
C PRO A 42 19.18 -0.81 -3.02
N HIS A 43 18.83 0.08 -3.95
CA HIS A 43 19.65 1.25 -4.24
C HIS A 43 19.72 2.18 -3.02
N GLU A 44 18.58 2.35 -2.35
CA GLU A 44 18.43 3.19 -1.16
C GLU A 44 17.25 2.73 -0.31
N VAL A 45 17.40 2.84 1.01
CA VAL A 45 16.32 2.63 2.00
C VAL A 45 16.25 3.89 2.88
N ILE A 46 15.09 4.57 2.87
CA ILE A 46 14.83 5.70 3.75
C ILE A 46 13.89 5.23 4.86
N VAL A 47 14.39 5.13 6.08
CA VAL A 47 13.53 4.94 7.25
C VAL A 47 13.08 6.31 7.76
N VAL A 48 11.78 6.53 7.79
CA VAL A 48 11.18 7.79 8.28
C VAL A 48 10.65 7.57 9.67
N ASN A 49 11.42 8.01 10.67
CA ASN A 49 11.02 7.95 12.07
C ASN A 49 10.08 9.13 12.40
N ASP A 50 8.78 8.84 12.56
CA ASP A 50 7.77 9.82 12.91
C ASP A 50 7.63 9.93 14.42
N HIS A 51 8.59 10.63 15.06
CA HIS A 51 8.57 10.95 16.49
C HIS A 51 8.37 9.71 17.40
N SER A 52 9.15 8.64 17.18
CA SER A 52 9.15 7.50 18.09
C SER A 52 9.69 7.89 19.47
N THR A 53 9.10 7.31 20.51
CA THR A 53 9.46 7.52 21.93
C THR A 53 10.16 6.31 22.54
N ASP A 54 10.27 5.24 21.78
CA ASP A 54 10.97 3.98 22.08
C ASP A 54 12.37 3.95 21.45
N LYS A 55 12.99 2.78 21.38
CA LYS A 55 14.33 2.61 20.81
C LYS A 55 14.38 2.53 19.29
N THR A 56 13.26 2.77 18.58
CA THR A 56 13.20 2.69 17.11
C THR A 56 14.30 3.50 16.44
N GLN A 57 14.49 4.76 16.86
CA GLN A 57 15.52 5.62 16.28
C GLN A 57 16.92 5.05 16.49
N GLN A 58 17.26 4.67 17.70
CA GLN A 58 18.58 4.11 18.03
C GLN A 58 18.90 2.87 17.20
N ILE A 59 17.94 1.95 17.06
CA ILE A 59 18.11 0.74 16.25
C ILE A 59 18.39 1.10 14.78
N VAL A 60 17.66 2.06 14.21
CA VAL A 60 17.89 2.46 12.82
C VAL A 60 19.26 3.12 12.66
N GLU A 61 19.72 3.95 13.61
CA GLU A 61 21.06 4.56 13.59
C GLU A 61 22.19 3.52 13.57
N GLU A 62 22.02 2.40 14.29
CA GLU A 62 22.97 1.28 14.24
C GLU A 62 23.06 0.64 12.85
N PHE A 63 21.92 0.55 12.12
CA PHE A 63 21.91 0.07 10.74
C PHE A 63 22.51 1.08 9.76
N THR A 64 22.25 2.38 9.92
CA THR A 64 22.83 3.42 9.05
C THR A 64 24.37 3.46 9.15
N ALA A 65 24.92 3.17 10.33
CA ALA A 65 26.37 3.10 10.53
C ALA A 65 27.03 1.90 9.80
N LYS A 66 26.28 0.81 9.59
CA LYS A 66 26.79 -0.42 8.96
C LYS A 66 26.51 -0.51 7.47
N TYR A 67 25.41 0.07 7.02
CA TYR A 67 24.89 -0.09 5.65
C TYR A 67 24.64 1.27 5.00
N PRO A 68 25.55 1.78 4.16
CA PRO A 68 25.50 3.13 3.58
C PRO A 68 24.25 3.43 2.74
N PHE A 69 23.56 2.39 2.26
CA PHE A 69 22.33 2.55 1.49
C PHE A 69 21.08 2.73 2.39
N ILE A 70 21.20 2.56 3.73
CA ILE A 70 20.13 2.81 4.70
C ILE A 70 20.33 4.21 5.28
N LYS A 71 19.29 5.03 5.22
CA LYS A 71 19.28 6.40 5.73
C LYS A 71 18.11 6.59 6.71
N LEU A 72 18.31 7.43 7.71
CA LEU A 72 17.29 7.82 8.69
C LEU A 72 16.83 9.26 8.42
N ARG A 73 15.52 9.47 8.40
CA ARG A 73 14.89 10.80 8.44
C ARG A 73 13.98 10.91 9.63
N ASN A 74 14.29 11.80 10.56
CA ASN A 74 13.39 12.12 11.68
C ASN A 74 12.41 13.20 11.23
N ILE A 75 11.14 13.00 11.55
CA ILE A 75 10.07 13.98 11.33
C ILE A 75 9.17 14.09 12.57
N LEU A 76 8.39 15.16 12.61
CA LEU A 76 7.30 15.34 13.55
C LEU A 76 6.04 15.62 12.74
N SER A 77 5.21 14.60 12.52
CA SER A 77 3.96 14.80 11.80
C SER A 77 2.97 15.58 12.65
N LYS A 78 2.43 16.66 12.07
CA LYS A 78 1.40 17.50 12.70
C LYS A 78 0.02 17.00 12.30
N GLY A 79 -0.93 16.96 13.23
CA GLY A 79 -2.34 16.74 12.92
C GLY A 79 -2.98 15.53 13.61
N GLU A 80 -4.33 15.46 13.52
CA GLU A 80 -5.13 14.41 14.11
C GLU A 80 -4.87 13.04 13.49
N HIS A 81 -4.98 12.00 14.31
CA HIS A 81 -4.81 10.61 13.88
C HIS A 81 -5.95 10.17 12.94
N GLN A 82 -5.69 10.25 11.63
CA GLN A 82 -6.58 9.63 10.63
C GLN A 82 -5.94 8.33 10.13
N PRO A 83 -6.64 7.19 10.18
CA PRO A 83 -6.14 5.91 9.69
C PRO A 83 -5.66 6.01 8.23
N GLY A 84 -4.47 5.51 7.95
CA GLY A 84 -3.85 5.53 6.62
C GLY A 84 -3.27 6.89 6.19
N SER A 85 -3.58 8.00 6.89
CA SER A 85 -3.04 9.32 6.52
C SER A 85 -1.62 9.53 7.02
N LYS A 86 -1.34 9.28 8.30
CA LYS A 86 -0.02 9.53 8.90
C LYS A 86 1.08 8.69 8.26
N VAL A 87 0.82 7.39 8.06
CA VAL A 87 1.80 6.50 7.41
C VAL A 87 2.16 6.99 6.00
N ILE A 88 1.19 7.52 5.25
CA ILE A 88 1.46 8.06 3.92
C ILE A 88 2.11 9.44 3.99
N GLN A 89 1.79 10.29 4.97
CA GLN A 89 2.51 11.54 5.18
C GLN A 89 3.99 11.27 5.50
N ALA A 90 4.30 10.32 6.37
CA ALA A 90 5.67 9.91 6.65
C ALA A 90 6.36 9.34 5.40
N PHE A 91 5.67 8.45 4.65
CA PHE A 91 6.18 7.96 3.37
C PHE A 91 6.53 9.11 2.41
N LEU A 92 5.65 10.08 2.22
CA LEU A 92 5.90 11.22 1.34
C LEU A 92 7.10 12.04 1.79
N LYS A 93 7.33 12.17 3.10
CA LYS A 93 8.53 12.82 3.63
C LYS A 93 9.82 12.06 3.32
N GLY A 94 9.79 10.74 3.32
CA GLY A 94 10.91 9.92 2.83
C GLY A 94 11.09 10.04 1.33
N TYR A 95 10.00 10.02 0.58
CA TYR A 95 10.02 10.15 -0.88
C TYR A 95 10.59 11.49 -1.38
N GLU A 96 10.40 12.60 -0.62
CA GLU A 96 10.98 13.92 -0.92
C GLU A 96 12.51 13.92 -1.00
N ILE A 97 13.20 12.98 -0.34
CA ILE A 97 14.67 12.95 -0.23
C ILE A 97 15.31 11.76 -0.92
N ILE A 98 14.52 10.91 -1.58
CA ILE A 98 15.03 9.77 -2.35
C ILE A 98 15.88 10.26 -3.52
N ASP A 99 17.00 9.57 -3.79
CA ASP A 99 17.75 9.73 -5.03
C ASP A 99 16.82 9.46 -6.23
N PRO A 100 16.62 10.41 -7.15
CA PRO A 100 15.70 10.24 -8.27
C PRO A 100 16.13 9.15 -9.29
N ASN A 101 17.33 8.60 -9.14
CA ASN A 101 17.88 7.57 -10.03
C ASN A 101 17.43 6.15 -9.62
N TYR A 102 16.15 5.91 -9.58
CA TYR A 102 15.54 4.60 -9.34
C TYR A 102 14.54 4.24 -10.45
N ASP A 103 14.27 2.94 -10.61
CA ASP A 103 13.28 2.40 -11.54
C ASP A 103 11.98 2.04 -10.84
N ILE A 104 12.09 1.56 -9.60
CA ILE A 104 11.00 1.06 -8.77
C ILE A 104 11.02 1.76 -7.42
N ILE A 105 9.86 2.27 -6.98
CA ILE A 105 9.66 2.79 -5.62
C ILE A 105 8.84 1.81 -4.80
N VAL A 106 9.28 1.55 -3.57
CA VAL A 106 8.62 0.61 -2.66
C VAL A 106 8.14 1.35 -1.41
N LYS A 107 6.88 1.21 -1.08
CA LYS A 107 6.35 1.51 0.25
C LYS A 107 6.39 0.23 1.07
N LEU A 108 7.11 0.23 2.17
CA LEU A 108 7.29 -0.92 3.05
C LEU A 108 6.95 -0.56 4.50
N ASP A 109 6.24 -1.42 5.22
CA ASP A 109 6.01 -1.23 6.66
C ASP A 109 7.22 -1.70 7.48
N ALA A 110 7.32 -1.25 8.72
CA ALA A 110 8.47 -1.45 9.60
C ALA A 110 8.43 -2.80 10.36
N ASP A 111 7.37 -3.59 10.21
CA ASP A 111 7.05 -4.79 10.97
C ASP A 111 6.93 -6.05 10.09
N LEU A 112 7.82 -6.17 9.11
CA LEU A 112 7.80 -7.25 8.11
C LEU A 112 9.09 -8.09 8.16
N ASP A 113 8.95 -9.42 8.01
CA ASP A 113 10.06 -10.32 7.69
C ASP A 113 9.88 -10.81 6.24
N ILE A 114 10.82 -10.42 5.37
CA ILE A 114 10.70 -10.52 3.91
C ILE A 114 11.61 -11.65 3.41
N PRO A 115 11.13 -12.54 2.52
CA PRO A 115 11.96 -13.58 1.92
C PRO A 115 13.20 -12.99 1.22
N PHE A 116 14.33 -13.70 1.30
CA PHE A 116 15.63 -13.22 0.80
C PHE A 116 15.65 -12.93 -0.72
N ASN A 117 14.77 -13.55 -1.50
CA ASN A 117 14.64 -13.39 -2.95
C ASN A 117 13.45 -12.50 -3.36
N TYR A 118 12.83 -11.79 -2.41
CA TYR A 118 11.60 -11.03 -2.66
C TYR A 118 11.77 -10.01 -3.76
N PHE A 119 12.77 -9.13 -3.66
CA PHE A 119 12.94 -8.05 -4.64
C PHE A 119 13.51 -8.55 -5.97
N GLU A 120 14.27 -9.62 -6.00
CA GLU A 120 14.66 -10.28 -7.25
C GLU A 120 13.43 -10.74 -8.04
N THR A 121 12.47 -11.38 -7.36
CA THR A 121 11.20 -11.81 -7.97
C THR A 121 10.36 -10.62 -8.42
N ILE A 122 10.24 -9.57 -7.59
CA ILE A 122 9.55 -8.33 -7.95
C ILE A 122 10.14 -7.70 -9.21
N LEU A 123 11.47 -7.57 -9.30
CA LEU A 123 12.17 -7.03 -10.47
C LEU A 123 11.96 -7.89 -11.71
N THR A 124 11.92 -9.22 -11.54
CA THR A 124 11.64 -10.16 -12.63
C THR A 124 10.29 -9.89 -13.28
N HIS A 125 9.23 -9.71 -12.47
CA HIS A 125 7.91 -9.33 -13.00
C HIS A 125 7.96 -8.03 -13.79
N PHE A 126 8.57 -6.98 -13.24
CA PHE A 126 8.66 -5.69 -13.93
C PHE A 126 9.47 -5.77 -15.21
N ASN A 127 10.50 -6.62 -15.28
CA ASN A 127 11.34 -6.79 -16.46
C ASN A 127 10.67 -7.63 -17.56
N GLN A 128 9.79 -8.56 -17.17
CA GLN A 128 9.05 -9.40 -18.12
C GLN A 128 7.94 -8.63 -18.86
N ASP A 129 7.29 -7.67 -18.18
CA ASP A 129 6.12 -6.99 -18.72
C ASP A 129 6.12 -5.49 -18.34
N GLU A 130 6.19 -4.63 -19.35
CA GLU A 130 6.23 -3.17 -19.19
C GLU A 130 4.89 -2.57 -18.77
N ASP A 131 3.78 -3.28 -19.02
CA ASP A 131 2.46 -2.86 -18.59
C ASP A 131 2.21 -3.08 -17.09
N ILE A 132 3.12 -3.74 -16.39
CA ILE A 132 3.01 -3.92 -14.94
C ILE A 132 3.38 -2.62 -14.24
N ALA A 133 2.41 -2.01 -13.56
CA ALA A 133 2.58 -0.83 -12.73
C ALA A 133 2.93 -1.16 -11.29
N MET A 134 2.44 -2.27 -10.77
CA MET A 134 2.55 -2.60 -9.35
C MET A 134 2.68 -4.11 -9.15
N VAL A 135 3.57 -4.50 -8.23
CA VAL A 135 3.78 -5.90 -7.83
C VAL A 135 3.84 -6.00 -6.30
N GLY A 136 3.35 -7.10 -5.75
CA GLY A 136 3.51 -7.45 -4.34
C GLY A 136 3.20 -8.91 -4.08
N GLY A 137 3.57 -9.39 -2.89
CA GLY A 137 3.31 -10.76 -2.43
C GLY A 137 2.07 -10.87 -1.55
N PHE A 138 2.09 -11.83 -0.65
CA PHE A 138 1.02 -12.13 0.29
C PHE A 138 1.51 -12.06 1.74
N ALA A 139 0.71 -11.42 2.60
CA ALA A 139 0.99 -11.34 4.03
C ALA A 139 0.59 -12.63 4.75
N TYR A 140 1.46 -13.10 5.61
CA TYR A 140 1.23 -14.19 6.53
C TYR A 140 1.37 -13.68 7.95
N ILE A 141 0.49 -14.08 8.85
CA ILE A 141 0.50 -13.75 10.27
C ILE A 141 0.74 -15.01 11.10
N ASP A 142 1.39 -14.85 12.23
CA ASP A 142 1.49 -15.94 13.21
C ASP A 142 0.14 -16.14 13.90
N LYS A 143 -0.30 -17.39 13.91
CA LYS A 143 -1.43 -17.83 14.71
C LYS A 143 -1.07 -19.14 15.38
N ASP A 144 -0.86 -19.08 16.68
CA ASP A 144 -0.50 -20.23 17.52
C ASP A 144 0.76 -20.96 17.01
N GLY A 145 1.81 -20.21 16.62
CA GLY A 145 3.08 -20.73 16.11
C GLY A 145 3.05 -21.20 14.65
N LYS A 146 1.95 -20.94 13.93
CA LYS A 146 1.81 -21.27 12.50
C LYS A 146 1.59 -20.02 11.65
N TRP A 147 2.39 -19.88 10.59
CA TRP A 147 2.20 -18.79 9.62
C TRP A 147 1.03 -19.12 8.69
N ILE A 148 -0.02 -18.34 8.78
CA ILE A 148 -1.23 -18.48 7.96
C ILE A 148 -1.45 -17.24 7.10
N LEU A 149 -2.01 -17.42 5.91
CA LEU A 149 -2.35 -16.32 5.02
C LEU A 149 -3.31 -15.35 5.72
N GLU A 150 -2.93 -14.08 5.79
CA GLU A 150 -3.78 -13.00 6.31
C GLU A 150 -4.87 -12.65 5.29
N ASN A 151 -5.99 -13.39 5.34
CA ASN A 151 -7.06 -13.29 4.34
C ASN A 151 -8.03 -12.13 4.68
N LEU A 152 -7.57 -10.89 4.55
CA LEU A 152 -8.39 -9.68 4.79
C LEU A 152 -9.00 -9.08 3.52
N THR A 153 -8.44 -9.38 2.35
CA THR A 153 -8.79 -8.77 1.06
C THR A 153 -8.91 -9.82 -0.05
N ASP A 154 -9.43 -9.43 -1.21
CA ASP A 154 -9.41 -10.29 -2.40
C ASP A 154 -7.94 -10.55 -2.82
N LYS A 155 -7.66 -11.73 -3.41
CA LYS A 155 -6.30 -12.15 -3.83
C LYS A 155 -5.66 -11.25 -4.90
N ASP A 156 -6.45 -10.45 -5.61
CA ASP A 156 -5.99 -9.49 -6.61
C ASP A 156 -5.71 -8.08 -6.03
N HIS A 157 -5.57 -7.98 -4.71
CA HIS A 157 -5.23 -6.76 -3.98
C HIS A 157 -3.89 -6.91 -3.25
N ILE A 158 -2.95 -6.00 -3.50
CA ILE A 158 -1.69 -5.92 -2.78
C ILE A 158 -1.90 -5.13 -1.49
N ARG A 159 -1.48 -5.72 -0.37
CA ARG A 159 -1.53 -5.03 0.93
C ARG A 159 -0.70 -3.75 0.92
N GLY A 160 -1.21 -2.70 1.57
CA GLY A 160 -0.49 -1.44 1.70
C GLY A 160 0.86 -1.54 2.41
N ALA A 161 1.13 -2.65 3.10
CA ALA A 161 2.36 -2.89 3.84
C ALA A 161 3.61 -3.09 2.95
N PHE A 162 3.44 -3.56 1.68
CA PHE A 162 4.58 -3.97 0.83
C PHE A 162 4.28 -3.79 -0.67
N LYS A 163 4.05 -2.56 -1.10
CA LYS A 163 3.73 -2.23 -2.50
C LYS A 163 4.98 -1.74 -3.25
N ALA A 164 5.31 -2.40 -4.35
CA ALA A 164 6.33 -1.96 -5.29
C ALA A 164 5.69 -1.36 -6.53
N TYR A 165 6.13 -0.18 -6.94
CA TYR A 165 5.57 0.58 -8.06
C TYR A 165 6.65 0.88 -9.09
N ARG A 166 6.35 0.68 -10.37
CA ARG A 166 7.15 1.23 -11.46
C ARG A 166 7.11 2.76 -11.41
N LYS A 167 8.27 3.43 -11.50
CA LYS A 167 8.42 4.88 -11.33
C LYS A 167 7.45 5.70 -12.17
N ASN A 168 7.44 5.49 -13.48
CA ASN A 168 6.58 6.25 -14.40
C ASN A 168 5.09 6.05 -14.11
N CYS A 169 4.68 4.85 -13.68
CA CYS A 169 3.31 4.57 -13.29
C CYS A 169 2.95 5.25 -11.96
N TYR A 170 3.86 5.21 -10.96
CA TYR A 170 3.71 5.90 -9.68
C TYR A 170 3.52 7.41 -9.86
N GLU A 171 4.35 8.02 -10.70
CA GLU A 171 4.26 9.45 -11.03
C GLU A 171 2.95 9.77 -11.77
N LYS A 172 2.54 8.95 -12.74
CA LYS A 172 1.32 9.15 -13.53
C LYS A 172 0.04 9.06 -12.71
N ILE A 173 -0.03 8.16 -11.73
CA ILE A 173 -1.18 8.11 -10.82
C ILE A 173 -1.18 9.28 -9.82
N GLY A 174 -0.12 10.08 -9.77
CA GLY A 174 0.07 11.22 -8.86
C GLY A 174 0.50 10.82 -7.46
N GLY A 175 1.22 9.71 -7.32
CA GLY A 175 1.75 9.20 -6.05
C GLY A 175 0.68 8.70 -5.07
N LEU A 176 1.09 8.43 -3.83
CA LEU A 176 0.20 8.00 -2.77
C LEU A 176 -0.56 9.18 -2.16
N ARG A 177 -1.80 8.94 -1.78
CA ARG A 177 -2.69 9.94 -1.19
C ARG A 177 -2.83 9.71 0.31
N ALA A 178 -2.49 10.71 1.12
CA ALA A 178 -2.59 10.65 2.59
C ALA A 178 -4.06 10.63 3.06
N HIS A 179 -4.78 9.55 2.75
CA HIS A 179 -6.19 9.37 3.07
C HIS A 179 -6.51 7.89 3.31
N MET A 180 -7.53 7.59 4.09
CA MET A 180 -8.04 6.22 4.24
C MET A 180 -8.46 5.63 2.88
N GLY A 181 -8.00 4.42 2.55
CA GLY A 181 -8.25 3.76 1.26
C GLY A 181 -7.23 4.11 0.17
N TRP A 182 -6.10 4.72 0.56
CA TRP A 182 -4.99 5.02 -0.34
C TRP A 182 -4.48 3.78 -1.09
N ASP A 183 -4.41 2.64 -0.39
CA ASP A 183 -3.96 1.34 -0.89
C ASP A 183 -4.93 0.65 -1.85
N THR A 184 -6.11 1.23 -1.98
CA THR A 184 -7.14 0.80 -2.95
C THR A 184 -7.19 1.74 -4.15
N VAL A 185 -7.10 3.07 -3.91
CA VAL A 185 -7.20 4.04 -5.01
C VAL A 185 -6.00 3.99 -5.94
N ASP A 186 -4.81 3.72 -5.43
CA ASP A 186 -3.60 3.57 -6.22
C ASP A 186 -3.73 2.44 -7.26
N GLU A 187 -4.23 1.26 -6.86
CA GLU A 187 -4.50 0.15 -7.79
C GLU A 187 -5.58 0.47 -8.80
N LEU A 188 -6.66 1.13 -8.36
CA LEU A 188 -7.74 1.52 -9.26
C LEU A 188 -7.27 2.54 -10.29
N LEU A 189 -6.35 3.42 -9.92
CA LEU A 189 -5.74 4.37 -10.85
C LEU A 189 -4.75 3.69 -11.81
N CYS A 190 -3.97 2.72 -11.36
CA CYS A 190 -3.17 1.90 -12.27
C CYS A 190 -4.07 1.24 -13.33
N LYS A 191 -5.17 0.62 -12.90
CA LYS A 191 -6.15 0.01 -13.81
C LYS A 191 -6.87 1.02 -14.71
N TYR A 192 -7.12 2.25 -14.24
CA TYR A 192 -7.68 3.34 -15.04
C TYR A 192 -6.77 3.73 -16.21
N TYR A 193 -5.45 3.71 -15.99
CA TYR A 193 -4.47 3.98 -17.03
C TYR A 193 -4.13 2.75 -17.91
N GLY A 194 -4.83 1.63 -17.72
CA GLY A 194 -4.65 0.41 -18.51
C GLY A 194 -3.53 -0.51 -18.02
N TRP A 195 -2.91 -0.22 -16.89
CA TRP A 195 -1.81 -1.01 -16.36
C TRP A 195 -2.25 -2.20 -15.51
N LYS A 196 -1.35 -3.15 -15.38
CA LYS A 196 -1.52 -4.37 -14.60
C LYS A 196 -1.06 -4.16 -13.16
N VAL A 197 -1.79 -4.77 -12.23
CA VAL A 197 -1.41 -4.95 -10.82
C VAL A 197 -1.27 -6.43 -10.58
N VAL A 198 -0.10 -6.88 -10.14
CA VAL A 198 0.27 -8.30 -10.05
C VAL A 198 0.51 -8.67 -8.58
N THR A 199 -0.14 -9.73 -8.13
CA THR A 199 0.15 -10.41 -6.86
C THR A 199 0.86 -11.73 -7.14
N ASP A 200 1.98 -11.99 -6.46
CA ASP A 200 2.73 -13.24 -6.61
C ASP A 200 2.49 -14.15 -5.39
N GLU A 201 1.85 -15.30 -5.62
CA GLU A 201 1.51 -16.24 -4.56
C GLU A 201 2.74 -16.98 -3.98
N SER A 202 3.89 -16.94 -4.65
CA SER A 202 5.14 -17.51 -4.14
C SER A 202 5.83 -16.63 -3.08
N LEU A 203 5.50 -15.33 -3.05
CA LEU A 203 6.09 -14.35 -2.16
C LEU A 203 5.32 -14.24 -0.85
N HIS A 204 5.76 -14.97 0.15
CA HIS A 204 5.17 -15.01 1.49
C HIS A 204 5.91 -14.05 2.42
N ILE A 205 5.26 -12.95 2.81
CA ILE A 205 5.80 -11.95 3.72
C ILE A 205 5.21 -12.19 5.11
N LYS A 206 6.04 -12.35 6.12
CA LYS A 206 5.57 -12.45 7.49
C LYS A 206 5.28 -11.05 8.04
N HIS A 207 4.05 -10.81 8.40
CA HIS A 207 3.58 -9.59 9.05
C HIS A 207 3.61 -9.80 10.56
N LEU A 208 4.59 -9.19 11.22
CA LEU A 208 4.96 -9.49 12.61
C LEU A 208 3.94 -8.91 13.60
N LYS A 209 3.28 -7.80 13.22
CA LYS A 209 2.26 -7.12 14.02
C LYS A 209 0.90 -7.25 13.32
N PRO A 210 0.03 -8.18 13.75
CA PRO A 210 -1.26 -8.39 13.10
C PRO A 210 -2.08 -7.10 13.03
N THR A 211 -2.68 -6.83 11.86
CA THR A 211 -3.49 -5.63 11.67
C THR A 211 -4.67 -5.63 12.63
N GLY A 212 -4.73 -4.64 13.52
CA GLY A 212 -5.72 -4.54 14.60
C GLY A 212 -7.16 -4.51 14.10
N ALA A 213 -7.94 -5.49 14.48
CA ALA A 213 -9.32 -5.73 14.06
C ALA A 213 -10.35 -4.99 14.93
N SER A 214 -10.12 -3.75 15.36
CA SER A 214 -11.14 -3.03 16.12
C SER A 214 -12.15 -2.32 15.21
N TYR A 215 -13.19 -3.02 14.79
CA TYR A 215 -14.36 -2.41 14.16
C TYR A 215 -15.23 -1.67 15.19
N ASN A 216 -14.81 -0.49 15.63
CA ASN A 216 -15.63 0.40 16.42
C ASN A 216 -16.51 1.29 15.53
N LYS A 217 -17.50 2.00 16.13
CA LYS A 217 -18.41 2.90 15.40
C LYS A 217 -17.66 3.96 14.57
N SER A 218 -16.57 4.50 15.13
CA SER A 218 -15.73 5.50 14.47
C SER A 218 -15.05 4.95 13.21
N ALA A 219 -14.57 3.71 13.22
CA ALA A 219 -13.96 3.07 12.04
C ALA A 219 -14.95 2.90 10.89
N LEU A 220 -16.21 2.49 11.20
CA LEU A 220 -17.27 2.34 10.19
C LEU A 220 -17.66 3.67 9.56
N TYR A 221 -17.73 4.70 10.36
CA TYR A 221 -18.01 6.05 9.92
C TYR A 221 -16.91 6.57 9.00
N LYS A 222 -15.64 6.44 9.40
CA LYS A 222 -14.48 6.79 8.58
C LYS A 222 -14.45 5.98 7.27
N GLN A 223 -14.87 4.73 7.29
CA GLN A 223 -14.96 3.89 6.09
C GLN A 223 -16.02 4.43 5.10
N GLY A 224 -17.19 4.88 5.59
CA GLY A 224 -18.19 5.53 4.74
C GLY A 224 -17.66 6.80 4.08
N ALA A 225 -16.96 7.65 4.84
CA ALA A 225 -16.29 8.84 4.32
C ALA A 225 -15.21 8.50 3.27
N ALA A 226 -14.43 7.44 3.52
CA ALA A 226 -13.44 6.96 2.55
C ALA A 226 -14.09 6.51 1.23
N TYR A 227 -15.26 5.88 1.27
CA TYR A 227 -15.99 5.48 0.05
C TYR A 227 -16.47 6.68 -0.76
N TYR A 228 -16.85 7.77 -0.08
CA TYR A 228 -17.12 9.03 -0.77
C TYR A 228 -15.85 9.58 -1.45
N ALA A 229 -14.75 9.64 -0.73
CA ALA A 229 -13.47 10.16 -1.25
C ALA A 229 -12.90 9.29 -2.41
N LEU A 230 -13.11 7.97 -2.37
CA LEU A 230 -12.79 7.02 -3.44
C LEU A 230 -13.68 7.15 -4.69
N GLY A 231 -14.75 7.94 -4.63
CA GLY A 231 -15.67 8.09 -5.76
C GLY A 231 -16.61 6.90 -6.00
N TYR A 232 -16.82 6.00 -5.03
CA TYR A 232 -17.66 4.81 -5.20
C TYR A 232 -19.16 5.14 -5.41
N GLY A 233 -19.61 6.28 -4.90
CA GLY A 233 -21.00 6.69 -4.97
C GLY A 233 -21.90 5.94 -3.99
N PHE A 234 -23.17 6.39 -3.92
CA PHE A 234 -24.14 5.92 -2.94
C PHE A 234 -24.41 4.41 -3.00
N TRP A 235 -24.68 3.86 -4.19
CA TRP A 235 -25.11 2.47 -4.33
C TRP A 235 -24.03 1.46 -3.93
N ILE A 236 -22.77 1.69 -4.33
CA ILE A 236 -21.67 0.81 -3.95
C ILE A 236 -21.42 0.90 -2.45
N THR A 237 -21.53 2.09 -1.86
CA THR A 237 -21.41 2.30 -0.41
C THR A 237 -22.52 1.57 0.35
N LEU A 238 -23.77 1.65 -0.12
CA LEU A 238 -24.91 0.94 0.47
C LEU A 238 -24.71 -0.58 0.43
N ILE A 239 -24.33 -1.14 -0.71
CA ILE A 239 -24.07 -2.58 -0.87
C ILE A 239 -22.94 -3.04 0.08
N ALA A 240 -21.86 -2.27 0.17
CA ALA A 240 -20.73 -2.61 1.06
C ALA A 240 -21.13 -2.57 2.54
N GLY A 241 -21.88 -1.54 2.96
CA GLY A 241 -22.41 -1.42 4.31
C GLY A 241 -23.37 -2.55 4.66
N THR A 242 -24.29 -2.91 3.74
CA THR A 242 -25.22 -4.04 3.90
C THR A 242 -24.48 -5.37 4.02
N LYS A 243 -23.50 -5.65 3.13
CA LYS A 243 -22.68 -6.87 3.20
C LYS A 243 -21.95 -7.00 4.54
N LEU A 244 -21.37 -5.92 5.04
CA LEU A 244 -20.70 -5.92 6.33
C LEU A 244 -21.68 -6.12 7.49
N ALA A 245 -22.85 -5.44 7.47
CA ALA A 245 -23.88 -5.56 8.48
C ALA A 245 -24.41 -7.00 8.59
N LEU A 246 -24.64 -7.66 7.46
CA LEU A 246 -25.05 -9.07 7.40
C LEU A 246 -23.95 -9.99 7.96
N ARG A 247 -22.69 -9.83 7.50
CA ARG A 247 -21.56 -10.64 7.96
C ARG A 247 -21.32 -10.53 9.48
N LYS A 248 -21.50 -9.34 10.04
CA LYS A 248 -21.31 -9.07 11.48
C LYS A 248 -22.59 -9.20 12.30
N LYS A 249 -23.74 -9.50 11.67
CA LYS A 249 -25.07 -9.58 12.31
C LYS A 249 -25.44 -8.29 13.07
N LYS A 250 -25.04 -7.11 12.54
CA LYS A 250 -25.28 -5.79 13.15
C LYS A 250 -25.87 -4.81 12.11
N PRO A 251 -27.19 -4.71 11.99
CA PRO A 251 -27.85 -3.87 10.97
C PRO A 251 -27.50 -2.37 11.10
N THR A 252 -27.20 -1.89 12.31
CA THR A 252 -26.77 -0.49 12.54
C THR A 252 -25.49 -0.09 11.79
N TYR A 253 -24.71 -1.05 11.31
CA TYR A 253 -23.49 -0.77 10.55
C TYR A 253 -23.78 -0.06 9.23
N ILE A 254 -24.92 -0.35 8.59
CA ILE A 254 -25.36 0.36 7.38
C ILE A 254 -25.50 1.85 7.66
N LEU A 255 -26.13 2.20 8.79
CA LEU A 255 -26.38 3.60 9.18
C LEU A 255 -25.06 4.36 9.38
N TYR A 256 -24.07 3.75 10.04
CA TYR A 256 -22.77 4.40 10.25
C TYR A 256 -22.01 4.60 8.93
N TYR A 257 -22.07 3.63 8.02
CA TYR A 257 -21.48 3.75 6.69
C TYR A 257 -22.11 4.90 5.90
N LEU A 258 -23.44 4.93 5.83
CA LEU A 258 -24.16 5.98 5.09
C LEU A 258 -23.99 7.35 5.74
N LYS A 259 -24.00 7.41 7.07
CA LYS A 259 -23.77 8.67 7.80
C LYS A 259 -22.40 9.25 7.43
N GLY A 260 -21.32 8.44 7.51
CA GLY A 260 -19.98 8.89 7.13
C GLY A 260 -19.87 9.32 5.66
N PHE A 261 -20.55 8.61 4.75
CA PHE A 261 -20.60 8.97 3.33
C PHE A 261 -21.30 10.33 3.11
N PHE A 262 -22.45 10.55 3.71
CA PHE A 262 -23.22 11.79 3.54
C PHE A 262 -22.55 12.98 4.22
N GLU A 263 -21.99 12.83 5.41
CA GLU A 263 -21.25 13.91 6.07
C GLU A 263 -19.99 14.29 5.28
N ALA A 264 -19.24 13.33 4.74
CA ALA A 264 -18.14 13.64 3.85
C ALA A 264 -18.60 14.44 2.61
N LYS A 265 -19.77 14.11 2.07
CA LYS A 265 -20.38 14.83 0.95
C LYS A 265 -20.80 16.25 1.34
N THR A 266 -21.51 16.42 2.45
CA THR A 266 -22.03 17.73 2.90
C THR A 266 -20.91 18.67 3.36
N ASN A 267 -19.88 18.13 4.00
CA ASN A 267 -18.69 18.89 4.43
C ASN A 267 -17.73 19.20 3.28
N GLY A 268 -18.07 18.87 2.03
CA GLY A 268 -17.22 19.18 0.89
C GLY A 268 -15.87 18.44 0.90
N THR A 269 -15.80 17.25 1.52
CA THR A 269 -14.55 16.46 1.55
C THR A 269 -14.00 16.28 0.15
N LYS A 270 -12.71 16.63 -0.04
CA LYS A 270 -12.04 16.50 -1.34
C LYS A 270 -11.94 15.01 -1.73
N LYS A 271 -12.39 14.69 -2.93
CA LYS A 271 -12.24 13.36 -3.49
C LYS A 271 -10.78 13.09 -3.87
N MET A 272 -10.35 11.85 -3.75
CA MET A 272 -9.03 11.38 -4.18
C MET A 272 -8.92 11.24 -5.70
N VAL A 273 -10.02 11.33 -6.43
CA VAL A 273 -10.12 11.05 -7.86
C VAL A 273 -10.93 12.13 -8.57
N ASN A 274 -10.63 12.36 -9.86
CA ASN A 274 -11.41 13.25 -10.72
C ASN A 274 -12.68 12.56 -11.27
N ARG A 275 -13.51 13.27 -12.04
CA ARG A 275 -14.79 12.77 -12.54
C ARG A 275 -14.66 11.55 -13.45
N ASP A 276 -13.66 11.51 -14.32
CA ASP A 276 -13.46 10.40 -15.27
C ASP A 276 -12.95 9.14 -14.54
N GLN A 277 -12.01 9.31 -13.62
CA GLN A 277 -11.54 8.26 -12.72
C GLN A 277 -12.69 7.71 -11.85
N GLU A 278 -13.54 8.58 -11.30
CA GLU A 278 -14.72 8.19 -10.54
C GLU A 278 -15.70 7.32 -11.37
N LYS A 279 -15.97 7.73 -12.62
CA LYS A 279 -16.81 6.96 -13.55
C LYS A 279 -16.21 5.59 -13.85
N PHE A 280 -14.91 5.54 -14.13
CA PHE A 280 -14.19 4.27 -14.33
C PHE A 280 -14.28 3.36 -13.11
N ILE A 281 -13.98 3.89 -11.91
CA ILE A 281 -13.99 3.15 -10.67
C ILE A 281 -15.37 2.53 -10.39
N ARG A 282 -16.44 3.28 -10.59
CA ARG A 282 -17.81 2.76 -10.44
C ARG A 282 -18.10 1.64 -11.42
N ASN A 283 -17.80 1.82 -12.70
CA ASN A 283 -18.00 0.82 -13.74
C ASN A 283 -17.19 -0.46 -13.44
N TYR A 284 -15.92 -0.31 -13.05
CA TYR A 284 -15.06 -1.41 -12.65
C TYR A 284 -15.63 -2.20 -11.46
N ARG A 285 -16.08 -1.50 -10.40
CA ARG A 285 -16.69 -2.14 -9.23
C ARG A 285 -18.00 -2.86 -9.58
N TRP A 286 -18.83 -2.27 -10.40
CA TRP A 286 -20.06 -2.92 -10.90
C TRP A 286 -19.74 -4.17 -11.73
N SER A 287 -18.76 -4.11 -12.62
CA SER A 287 -18.32 -5.26 -13.40
C SER A 287 -17.85 -6.42 -12.50
N LYS A 288 -16.98 -6.13 -11.53
CA LYS A 288 -16.52 -7.13 -10.54
C LYS A 288 -17.67 -7.74 -9.72
N MET A 289 -18.65 -6.94 -9.31
CA MET A 289 -19.82 -7.45 -8.60
C MET A 289 -20.68 -8.37 -9.47
N LYS A 290 -20.90 -8.00 -10.74
CA LYS A 290 -21.64 -8.84 -11.69
C LYS A 290 -20.94 -10.17 -11.96
N GLN A 291 -19.60 -10.16 -12.09
CA GLN A 291 -18.81 -11.39 -12.26
C GLN A 291 -18.97 -12.34 -11.06
N LYS A 292 -18.92 -11.82 -9.81
CA LYS A 292 -19.11 -12.63 -8.58
C LYS A 292 -20.54 -13.21 -8.40
N ILE A 293 -21.53 -12.71 -9.13
CA ILE A 293 -22.92 -13.25 -9.10
C ILE A 293 -23.10 -14.34 -10.16
N LYS A 294 -22.30 -14.30 -11.24
CA LYS A 294 -22.42 -15.23 -12.36
C LYS A 294 -21.56 -16.51 -12.23
N GLY A 295 -20.53 -16.48 -11.37
CA GLY A 295 -19.69 -17.62 -11.01
C GLY A 295 -20.00 -18.13 -9.61
#